data_f75cd425b2b5e40f6a621f3081d2ed41
#
_entry.id   f75cd425b2b5e40f6a621f3081d2ed41
#
_cell.length_a   1.000
_cell.length_b   1.000
_cell.length_c   1.000
_cell.angle_alpha   90.00
_cell.angle_beta   90.00
_cell.angle_gamma   90.00
#
_symmetry.space_group_name_H-M   'P 1'
#
loop_
_entity.id
_entity.type
_entity.pdbx_description
1 polymer ?
#
loop_
_entity_poly.entity_id
_entity_poly.type
_entity_poly.pdbx_seq_one_letter_code
_entity_poly.pdbx_strand_id
1 'polypeptide(L)'
;MALKMRFLYYSKKAKMKDLAEAIKKEFDLAQNYNAIDVIPPAYSCENERLVILALSGNDLDDMVRRFCRELDKKKAQNVALLIDGNDKVAQTALDVLKETGTNVIENVKMVKFGGLPFIGGKLSDDEKKDLLDWAHSVVDSIK
;
A
#
# COMPACT_ATOMS: atom_id res chain seq x y z
N MET A 1 -11.98 11.27 -15.91
CA MET A 1 -10.52 11.13 -15.96
C MET A 1 -10.07 10.19 -14.85
N ALA A 2 -9.25 9.20 -15.21
CA ALA A 2 -8.80 8.23 -14.22
C ALA A 2 -7.87 8.87 -13.19
N LEU A 3 -8.01 8.47 -11.93
CA LEU A 3 -7.14 8.90 -10.86
C LEU A 3 -5.75 8.31 -11.09
N LYS A 4 -4.73 9.15 -11.04
CA LYS A 4 -3.36 8.67 -11.14
C LYS A 4 -2.97 8.06 -9.80
N MET A 5 -2.98 6.73 -9.72
CA MET A 5 -2.70 6.03 -8.47
C MET A 5 -1.85 4.80 -8.71
N ARG A 6 -1.19 4.36 -7.66
CA ARG A 6 -0.34 3.18 -7.68
C ARG A 6 -0.56 2.38 -6.41
N PHE A 7 -0.54 1.06 -6.54
CA PHE A 7 -0.57 0.15 -5.40
C PHE A 7 0.78 -0.55 -5.30
N LEU A 8 1.46 -0.33 -4.20
CA LEU A 8 2.77 -0.93 -3.96
C LEU A 8 2.70 -1.78 -2.70
N TYR A 9 3.32 -2.95 -2.73
CA TYR A 9 3.28 -3.82 -1.57
C TYR A 9 4.62 -4.48 -1.30
N TYR A 10 4.87 -4.77 -0.03
CA TYR A 10 6.02 -5.52 0.43
C TYR A 10 5.51 -6.66 1.32
N SER A 11 5.39 -7.84 0.75
CA SER A 11 4.84 -9.00 1.42
C SER A 11 5.06 -10.25 0.59
N LYS A 12 5.30 -11.37 1.26
CA LYS A 12 5.39 -12.67 0.59
C LYS A 12 4.09 -13.47 0.72
N LYS A 13 3.09 -12.92 1.37
CA LYS A 13 1.83 -13.63 1.61
C LYS A 13 0.95 -13.67 0.36
N ALA A 14 0.34 -14.83 0.12
CA ALA A 14 -0.53 -15.03 -1.03
C ALA A 14 -1.73 -14.08 -1.01
N LYS A 15 -2.30 -13.82 0.17
CA LYS A 15 -3.45 -12.91 0.29
C LYS A 15 -3.07 -11.49 -0.11
N MET A 16 -1.83 -11.04 0.15
CA MET A 16 -1.40 -9.73 -0.28
C MET A 16 -1.33 -9.63 -1.80
N LYS A 17 -0.83 -10.67 -2.45
CA LYS A 17 -0.81 -10.73 -3.91
C LYS A 17 -2.21 -10.75 -4.49
N ASP A 18 -3.12 -11.47 -3.86
CA ASP A 18 -4.51 -11.51 -4.27
C ASP A 18 -5.16 -10.13 -4.13
N LEU A 19 -4.85 -9.41 -3.05
CA LEU A 19 -5.32 -8.04 -2.86
C LEU A 19 -4.77 -7.12 -3.96
N ALA A 20 -3.50 -7.25 -4.31
CA ALA A 20 -2.90 -6.44 -5.38
C ALA A 20 -3.65 -6.63 -6.69
N GLU A 21 -4.00 -7.88 -7.02
CA GLU A 21 -4.78 -8.17 -8.22
C GLU A 21 -6.18 -7.58 -8.14
N ALA A 22 -6.81 -7.64 -6.98
CA ALA A 22 -8.16 -7.08 -6.79
C ALA A 22 -8.16 -5.56 -6.95
N ILE A 23 -7.19 -4.88 -6.36
CA ILE A 23 -7.04 -3.42 -6.48
C ILE A 23 -6.74 -3.04 -7.93
N LYS A 24 -5.83 -3.77 -8.57
CA LYS A 24 -5.50 -3.53 -9.98
C LYS A 24 -6.75 -3.58 -10.85
N LYS A 25 -7.58 -4.59 -10.64
CA LYS A 25 -8.80 -4.79 -11.43
C LYS A 25 -9.83 -3.72 -11.10
N GLU A 26 -10.03 -3.42 -9.82
CA GLU A 26 -11.05 -2.48 -9.36
C GLU A 26 -10.80 -1.06 -9.87
N PHE A 27 -9.51 -0.65 -9.88
CA PHE A 27 -9.13 0.72 -10.27
C PHE A 27 -8.44 0.79 -11.63
N ASP A 28 -8.42 -0.32 -12.37
CA ASP A 28 -7.84 -0.42 -13.72
C ASP A 28 -6.37 0.02 -13.77
N LEU A 29 -5.56 -0.56 -12.88
CA LEU A 29 -4.14 -0.20 -12.74
C LEU A 29 -3.26 -1.10 -13.59
N ALA A 30 -3.38 -1.01 -14.93
CA ALA A 30 -2.71 -1.95 -15.83
C ALA A 30 -1.21 -2.10 -15.59
N GLN A 31 -0.52 -1.03 -15.18
CA GLN A 31 0.93 -1.05 -14.98
C GLN A 31 1.36 -0.40 -13.68
N ASN A 32 0.42 -0.01 -12.82
CA ASN A 32 0.71 0.78 -11.63
C ASN A 32 0.53 0.01 -10.34
N TYR A 33 0.80 -1.30 -10.37
CA TYR A 33 0.87 -2.09 -9.15
C TYR A 33 2.17 -2.92 -9.19
N ASN A 34 2.91 -2.88 -8.11
CA ASN A 34 4.21 -3.58 -8.05
C ASN A 34 4.56 -3.94 -6.62
N ALA A 35 5.31 -5.03 -6.48
CA ALA A 35 6.01 -5.32 -5.24
C ALA A 35 7.22 -4.39 -5.15
N ILE A 36 7.40 -3.73 -4.02
CA ILE A 36 8.48 -2.73 -3.88
C ILE A 36 9.87 -3.36 -3.81
N ASP A 37 9.95 -4.67 -3.64
CA ASP A 37 11.23 -5.38 -3.66
C ASP A 37 11.73 -5.70 -5.08
N VAL A 38 10.90 -5.46 -6.11
CA VAL A 38 11.28 -5.70 -7.50
C VAL A 38 11.29 -4.43 -8.36
N ILE A 39 10.78 -3.32 -7.85
CA ILE A 39 10.81 -2.07 -8.59
C ILE A 39 11.97 -1.19 -8.11
N PRO A 40 12.45 -0.29 -8.94
CA PRO A 40 13.40 0.73 -8.47
C PRO A 40 12.78 1.54 -7.34
N PRO A 41 13.61 2.22 -6.55
CA PRO A 41 13.13 3.03 -5.43
C PRO A 41 12.09 4.07 -5.82
N ALA A 42 11.65 4.85 -4.86
CA ALA A 42 10.51 5.75 -4.99
C ALA A 42 10.58 6.72 -6.16
N TYR A 43 11.76 6.94 -6.74
CA TYR A 43 11.86 7.80 -7.91
C TYR A 43 11.08 7.26 -9.13
N SER A 44 10.68 6.00 -9.10
CA SER A 44 9.80 5.45 -10.14
C SER A 44 8.38 6.01 -10.04
N CYS A 45 8.02 6.55 -8.89
CA CYS A 45 6.75 7.25 -8.72
C CYS A 45 6.91 8.68 -9.20
N GLU A 46 5.98 9.16 -10.00
CA GLU A 46 6.07 10.49 -10.58
C GLU A 46 4.71 11.17 -10.49
N ASN A 47 4.59 12.07 -9.54
CA ASN A 47 3.39 12.88 -9.35
C ASN A 47 2.11 12.03 -9.23
N GLU A 48 2.19 10.94 -8.47
CA GLU A 48 1.02 10.11 -8.22
C GLU A 48 0.03 10.85 -7.34
N ARG A 49 -1.24 10.80 -7.67
CA ARG A 49 -2.28 11.40 -6.84
C ARG A 49 -2.45 10.63 -5.54
N LEU A 50 -2.31 9.30 -5.62
CA LEU A 50 -2.43 8.41 -4.47
C LEU A 50 -1.49 7.21 -4.64
N VAL A 51 -0.73 6.91 -3.61
CA VAL A 51 0.00 5.65 -3.50
C VAL A 51 -0.59 4.90 -2.32
N ILE A 52 -1.10 3.69 -2.57
CA ILE A 52 -1.48 2.78 -1.49
C ILE A 52 -0.28 1.89 -1.23
N LEU A 53 0.24 1.95 -0.02
CA LEU A 53 1.43 1.20 0.38
C LEU A 53 1.01 0.11 1.35
N ALA A 54 1.13 -1.15 0.94
CA ALA A 54 0.70 -2.30 1.72
C ALA A 54 1.92 -3.07 2.22
N LEU A 55 2.03 -3.22 3.52
CA LEU A 55 3.19 -3.79 4.17
C LEU A 55 2.81 -4.97 5.07
N SER A 56 3.64 -6.01 5.08
CA SER A 56 3.51 -7.14 6.00
C SER A 56 4.74 -7.23 6.88
N GLY A 57 4.55 -7.60 8.16
CA GLY A 57 5.64 -7.85 9.08
C GLY A 57 5.44 -7.22 10.44
N ASN A 58 6.38 -7.48 11.33
CA ASN A 58 6.34 -6.98 12.70
C ASN A 58 7.26 -5.76 12.90
N ASP A 59 8.15 -5.52 11.95
CA ASP A 59 9.04 -4.37 11.94
C ASP A 59 9.13 -3.83 10.53
N LEU A 60 9.44 -2.55 10.41
CA LEU A 60 9.64 -1.94 9.11
C LEU A 60 11.01 -2.33 8.56
N ASP A 61 11.01 -3.05 7.46
CA ASP A 61 12.24 -3.46 6.77
C ASP A 61 13.04 -2.24 6.32
N ASP A 62 14.37 -2.33 6.36
CA ASP A 62 15.23 -1.20 5.97
C ASP A 62 15.02 -0.75 4.53
N MET A 63 14.77 -1.69 3.63
CA MET A 63 14.48 -1.36 2.23
C MET A 63 13.18 -0.55 2.13
N VAL A 64 12.16 -0.96 2.88
CA VAL A 64 10.88 -0.26 2.91
C VAL A 64 11.05 1.13 3.53
N ARG A 65 11.83 1.22 4.61
CA ARG A 65 12.10 2.51 5.26
C ARG A 65 12.78 3.46 4.29
N ARG A 66 13.76 2.96 3.55
CA ARG A 66 14.46 3.76 2.54
C ARG A 66 13.50 4.21 1.45
N PHE A 67 12.65 3.31 0.99
CA PHE A 67 11.61 3.63 0.01
C PHE A 67 10.70 4.76 0.52
N CYS A 68 10.23 4.63 1.75
CA CYS A 68 9.35 5.65 2.35
C CYS A 68 10.04 7.00 2.46
N ARG A 69 11.32 7.04 2.81
CA ARG A 69 12.07 8.30 2.91
C ARG A 69 12.19 9.02 1.58
N GLU A 70 12.18 8.28 0.49
CA GLU A 70 12.29 8.85 -0.84
C GLU A 70 10.95 9.21 -1.46
N LEU A 71 9.86 8.78 -0.84
CA LEU A 71 8.50 8.99 -1.35
C LEU A 71 7.98 10.35 -0.86
N ASP A 72 8.44 11.41 -1.51
CA ASP A 72 8.08 12.78 -1.14
C ASP A 72 6.81 13.25 -1.87
N LYS A 73 6.40 14.47 -1.60
CA LYS A 73 5.18 15.04 -2.16
C LYS A 73 5.20 15.15 -3.69
N LYS A 74 6.39 15.27 -4.29
CA LYS A 74 6.50 15.34 -5.74
C LYS A 74 6.23 13.99 -6.39
N LYS A 75 6.54 12.92 -5.69
CA LYS A 75 6.34 11.56 -6.19
C LYS A 75 4.95 11.05 -5.86
N ALA A 76 4.44 11.39 -4.67
CA ALA A 76 3.11 10.98 -4.22
C ALA A 76 2.46 12.13 -3.46
N GLN A 77 1.35 12.63 -3.95
CA GLN A 77 0.63 13.71 -3.26
C GLN A 77 -0.04 13.20 -2.00
N ASN A 78 -0.54 11.96 -2.04
CA ASN A 78 -1.20 11.31 -0.91
C ASN A 78 -0.71 9.88 -0.80
N VAL A 79 -0.48 9.40 0.42
CA VAL A 79 -0.10 8.01 0.69
C VAL A 79 -1.07 7.42 1.69
N ALA A 80 -1.64 6.27 1.37
CA ALA A 80 -2.50 5.52 2.27
C ALA A 80 -1.79 4.23 2.65
N LEU A 81 -1.90 3.83 3.91
CA LEU A 81 -1.23 2.63 4.43
C LEU A 81 -2.22 1.51 4.69
N LEU A 82 -1.83 0.31 4.28
CA LEU A 82 -2.49 -0.93 4.64
C LEU A 82 -1.43 -1.80 5.33
N ILE A 83 -1.67 -2.17 6.57
CA ILE A 83 -0.67 -2.85 7.38
C ILE A 83 -1.17 -4.24 7.79
N ASP A 84 -0.47 -5.27 7.32
CA ASP A 84 -0.65 -6.64 7.77
C ASP A 84 0.41 -6.90 8.84
N GLY A 85 0.11 -6.50 10.07
CA GLY A 85 1.09 -6.58 11.14
C GLY A 85 0.58 -5.85 12.38
N ASN A 86 1.49 -5.17 13.05
CA ASN A 86 1.17 -4.51 14.31
C ASN A 86 1.23 -2.99 14.20
N ASP A 87 0.81 -2.33 15.29
CA ASP A 87 0.77 -0.87 15.34
C ASP A 87 2.15 -0.24 15.23
N LYS A 88 3.20 -0.94 15.65
CA LYS A 88 4.57 -0.43 15.57
C LYS A 88 4.99 -0.18 14.13
N VAL A 89 4.69 -1.12 13.24
CA VAL A 89 5.01 -0.96 11.81
C VAL A 89 4.25 0.22 11.23
N ALA A 90 2.96 0.32 11.56
CA ALA A 90 2.12 1.41 11.09
C ALA A 90 2.68 2.76 11.55
N GLN A 91 3.00 2.87 12.84
CA GLN A 91 3.51 4.12 13.40
C GLN A 91 4.86 4.51 12.80
N THR A 92 5.76 3.54 12.64
CA THR A 92 7.08 3.81 12.06
C THR A 92 6.94 4.30 10.61
N ALA A 93 6.09 3.66 9.83
CA ALA A 93 5.85 4.07 8.44
C ALA A 93 5.23 5.48 8.39
N LEU A 94 4.26 5.76 9.25
CA LEU A 94 3.65 7.09 9.33
C LEU A 94 4.69 8.15 9.65
N ASP A 95 5.54 7.91 10.63
CA ASP A 95 6.56 8.88 11.05
C ASP A 95 7.54 9.18 9.92
N VAL A 96 8.01 8.14 9.23
CA VAL A 96 8.95 8.31 8.12
C VAL A 96 8.30 9.10 6.97
N LEU A 97 7.07 8.74 6.62
CA LEU A 97 6.37 9.41 5.52
C LEU A 97 6.06 10.87 5.84
N LYS A 98 5.71 11.17 7.08
CA LYS A 98 5.46 12.56 7.48
C LYS A 98 6.69 13.44 7.32
N GLU A 99 7.88 12.88 7.52
CA GLU A 99 9.13 13.62 7.35
C GLU A 99 9.36 14.03 5.89
N THR A 100 8.77 13.32 4.92
CA THR A 100 8.96 13.63 3.50
C THR A 100 8.06 14.75 3.00
N GLY A 101 7.09 15.16 3.79
CA GLY A 101 6.14 16.20 3.39
C GLY A 101 4.95 15.72 2.59
N THR A 102 4.89 14.43 2.25
CA THR A 102 3.70 13.89 1.59
C THR A 102 2.51 13.87 2.56
N ASN A 103 1.30 13.96 2.02
CA ASN A 103 0.10 13.87 2.85
C ASN A 103 -0.20 12.40 3.14
N VAL A 104 -0.11 12.01 4.40
CA VAL A 104 -0.41 10.63 4.80
C VAL A 104 -1.85 10.54 5.25
N ILE A 105 -2.60 9.63 4.64
CA ILE A 105 -4.00 9.42 4.98
C ILE A 105 -4.08 8.79 6.38
N GLU A 106 -4.86 9.38 7.27
CA GLU A 106 -4.97 8.90 8.65
C GLU A 106 -5.76 7.61 8.77
N ASN A 107 -6.60 7.30 7.78
CA ASN A 107 -7.38 6.07 7.75
C ASN A 107 -6.52 4.87 7.37
N VAL A 108 -5.64 4.47 8.27
CA VAL A 108 -4.77 3.30 8.07
C VAL A 108 -5.60 2.03 8.22
N LYS A 109 -5.47 1.14 7.24
CA LYS A 109 -6.17 -0.15 7.30
C LYS A 109 -5.27 -1.19 7.95
N MET A 110 -5.68 -1.70 9.10
CA MET A 110 -4.98 -2.79 9.77
C MET A 110 -5.64 -4.11 9.41
N VAL A 111 -4.84 -5.07 8.98
CA VAL A 111 -5.34 -6.41 8.63
C VAL A 111 -4.44 -7.48 9.24
N LYS A 112 -4.93 -8.70 9.27
CA LYS A 112 -4.16 -9.87 9.68
C LYS A 112 -4.36 -10.97 8.64
N PHE A 113 -3.44 -11.03 7.70
CA PHE A 113 -3.43 -12.10 6.70
C PHE A 113 -2.73 -13.32 7.28
N GLY A 114 -3.45 -14.13 8.02
CA GLY A 114 -2.89 -15.34 8.62
C GLY A 114 -2.40 -16.32 7.57
N GLY A 115 -1.82 -17.42 8.04
CA GLY A 115 -1.41 -18.52 7.20
C GLY A 115 0.06 -18.48 6.80
N LEU A 116 0.50 -19.56 6.20
CA LEU A 116 1.88 -19.71 5.74
C LEU A 116 1.99 -19.22 4.30
N PRO A 117 3.14 -18.62 3.92
CA PRO A 117 3.29 -18.05 2.57
C PRO A 117 3.09 -19.05 1.43
N PHE A 118 3.36 -20.32 1.69
CA PHE A 118 3.24 -21.37 0.66
C PHE A 118 1.88 -22.07 0.68
N ILE A 119 1.06 -21.83 1.68
CA ILE A 119 -0.31 -22.32 1.66
C ILE A 119 -1.12 -21.24 0.97
N GLY A 120 -1.36 -21.46 -0.33
CA GLY A 120 -2.05 -20.50 -1.14
C GLY A 120 -3.32 -20.05 -0.48
N GLY A 121 -3.49 -18.75 -0.38
CA GLY A 121 -4.67 -18.18 0.19
C GLY A 121 -5.19 -17.10 -0.73
N LYS A 122 -6.49 -17.14 -0.98
CA LYS A 122 -7.18 -16.04 -1.60
C LYS A 122 -7.98 -15.33 -0.53
N LEU A 123 -8.21 -14.05 -0.75
CA LEU A 123 -9.12 -13.30 0.11
C LEU A 123 -10.51 -13.90 -0.03
N SER A 124 -11.22 -14.03 1.09
CA SER A 124 -12.64 -14.35 1.04
C SER A 124 -13.39 -13.20 0.38
N ASP A 125 -14.63 -13.43 -0.03
CA ASP A 125 -15.43 -12.37 -0.63
C ASP A 125 -15.65 -11.23 0.36
N ASP A 126 -15.83 -11.54 1.64
CA ASP A 126 -16.03 -10.53 2.68
C ASP A 126 -14.75 -9.72 2.92
N GLU A 127 -13.60 -10.39 2.97
CA GLU A 127 -12.30 -9.70 3.11
C GLU A 127 -12.06 -8.77 1.92
N LYS A 128 -12.30 -9.28 0.72
CA LYS A 128 -12.10 -8.50 -0.50
C LYS A 128 -13.01 -7.28 -0.53
N LYS A 129 -14.28 -7.45 -0.18
CA LYS A 129 -15.22 -6.34 -0.14
C LYS A 129 -14.79 -5.28 0.87
N ASP A 130 -14.40 -5.70 2.07
CA ASP A 130 -13.96 -4.78 3.12
C ASP A 130 -12.75 -3.96 2.67
N LEU A 131 -11.78 -4.61 2.03
CA LEU A 131 -10.56 -3.94 1.59
C LEU A 131 -10.83 -3.01 0.40
N LEU A 132 -11.67 -3.40 -0.53
CA LEU A 132 -12.04 -2.55 -1.65
C LEU A 132 -12.89 -1.36 -1.20
N ASP A 133 -13.77 -1.56 -0.23
CA ASP A 133 -14.55 -0.47 0.35
C ASP A 133 -13.62 0.55 1.03
N TRP A 134 -12.61 0.08 1.76
CA TRP A 134 -11.60 0.97 2.34
C TRP A 134 -10.86 1.76 1.26
N ALA A 135 -10.43 1.08 0.20
CA ALA A 135 -9.71 1.74 -0.90
C ALA A 135 -10.57 2.82 -1.55
N HIS A 136 -11.85 2.54 -1.78
CA HIS A 136 -12.77 3.54 -2.30
C HIS A 136 -12.95 4.71 -1.35
N SER A 137 -13.02 4.45 -0.04
CA SER A 137 -13.15 5.53 0.94
C SER A 137 -11.91 6.43 0.93
N VAL A 138 -10.72 5.86 0.75
CA VAL A 138 -9.48 6.63 0.64
C VAL A 138 -9.51 7.49 -0.62
N VAL A 139 -9.87 6.91 -1.75
CA VAL A 139 -9.96 7.66 -3.01
C VAL A 139 -10.96 8.80 -2.88
N ASP A 140 -12.11 8.55 -2.28
CA ASP A 140 -13.13 9.58 -2.11
C ASP A 140 -12.66 10.72 -1.19
N SER A 141 -11.81 10.42 -0.21
CA SER A 141 -11.33 11.42 0.74
C SER A 141 -10.35 12.43 0.12
N ILE A 142 -9.75 12.10 -1.02
CA ILE A 142 -8.77 12.96 -1.68
C ILE A 142 -9.28 13.62 -2.96
N LYS A 143 -10.52 13.39 -3.29
CA LYS A 143 -11.15 14.02 -4.46
C LYS A 143 -11.40 15.50 -4.25
#